data_b1aa05ed5fe3e31a75becd82cc18b7df
#
_entry.id   b1aa05ed5fe3e31a75becd82cc18b7df
#
_cell.length_a   1.000
_cell.length_b   1.000
_cell.length_c   1.000
_cell.angle_alpha   90.00
_cell.angle_beta   90.00
_cell.angle_gamma   90.00
#
_symmetry.space_group_name_H-M   'P 1'
#
loop_
_entity.id
_entity.type
_entity.pdbx_description
1 polymer ?
#
loop_
_entity_poly.entity_id
_entity_poly.type
_entity_poly.pdbx_seq_one_letter_code
_entity_poly.pdbx_strand_id
1 'polypeptide(L)'
;MIGERTMDYRTIKRAYTILSPVYDVLWGKIFHSGRVAAINLLETDPGDHVLEVGVGTGLNLPLYPRHCHVTGIDISEEMLRKAQERTRALGLRNVTLELMDASNLAFPNDTFDHVLATYVISAVPDPVKTLLEMRRVCRPKGHVVILNHFKSENPVIAALEEMVASVCTRMGFNTELKLAPLLERVALSPDQLHRVNVMMMNGWRLVRCINPQ
;
A
#
# COMPACT_ATOMS: atom_id res chain seq x y z
N MET A 1 -17.09 -12.42 20.28
CA MET A 1 -17.04 -11.00 19.89
C MET A 1 -15.67 -10.49 20.26
N ILE A 2 -14.71 -10.55 19.34
CA ILE A 2 -13.37 -9.97 19.53
C ILE A 2 -13.49 -8.57 18.95
N GLY A 3 -13.42 -7.56 19.84
CA GLY A 3 -13.56 -6.15 19.45
C GLY A 3 -12.48 -5.76 18.43
N GLU A 4 -12.91 -5.37 17.25
CA GLU A 4 -12.08 -4.68 16.28
C GLU A 4 -11.58 -3.37 16.92
N ARG A 5 -10.31 -3.34 17.31
CA ARG A 5 -9.66 -2.10 17.74
C ARG A 5 -9.46 -1.25 16.49
N THR A 6 -10.41 -0.39 16.19
CA THR A 6 -10.27 0.66 15.20
C THR A 6 -9.13 1.58 15.62
N MET A 7 -8.08 1.64 14.82
CA MET A 7 -6.99 2.59 15.03
C MET A 7 -7.46 4.02 14.68
N ASP A 8 -7.21 4.97 15.61
CA ASP A 8 -7.56 6.37 15.37
C ASP A 8 -6.56 7.03 14.39
N TYR A 9 -7.09 7.70 13.36
CA TYR A 9 -6.34 8.48 12.37
C TYR A 9 -5.31 9.43 12.98
N ARG A 10 -5.60 10.03 14.14
CA ARG A 10 -4.70 10.96 14.83
C ARG A 10 -3.43 10.27 15.34
N THR A 11 -3.56 9.05 15.80
CA THR A 11 -2.43 8.24 16.31
C THR A 11 -1.53 7.80 15.15
N ILE A 12 -2.13 7.37 14.03
CA ILE A 12 -1.41 6.99 12.81
C ILE A 12 -0.63 8.19 12.27
N LYS A 13 -1.29 9.35 12.09
CA LYS A 13 -0.67 10.57 11.57
C LYS A 13 0.52 11.02 12.42
N ARG A 14 0.41 11.00 13.76
CA ARG A 14 1.52 11.37 14.67
C ARG A 14 2.70 10.42 14.62
N ALA A 15 2.47 9.11 14.57
CA ALA A 15 3.54 8.12 14.51
C ALA A 15 4.38 8.28 13.23
N TYR A 16 3.75 8.49 12.10
CA TYR A 16 4.43 8.72 10.82
C TYR A 16 5.20 10.03 10.76
N THR A 17 4.67 11.11 11.35
CA THR A 17 5.36 12.42 11.40
C THR A 17 6.68 12.34 12.18
N ILE A 18 6.72 11.61 13.30
CA ILE A 18 7.90 11.51 14.16
C ILE A 18 8.97 10.60 13.55
N LEU A 19 8.58 9.54 12.85
CA LEU A 19 9.49 8.53 12.29
C LEU A 19 10.06 8.91 10.91
N SER A 20 9.52 9.91 10.27
CA SER A 20 9.78 10.24 8.86
C SER A 20 11.25 10.52 8.47
N PRO A 21 12.15 11.07 9.29
CA PRO A 21 13.54 11.29 8.88
C PRO A 21 14.38 10.01 8.85
N VAL A 22 14.11 9.07 9.75
CA VAL A 22 14.83 7.78 9.85
C VAL A 22 14.18 6.75 8.92
N TYR A 23 12.89 6.94 8.64
CA TYR A 23 12.06 6.04 7.84
C TYR A 23 12.63 5.82 6.43
N ASP A 24 12.98 6.88 5.71
CA ASP A 24 13.45 6.80 4.32
C ASP A 24 14.80 6.09 4.19
N VAL A 25 15.72 6.27 5.15
CA VAL A 25 17.07 5.70 5.08
C VAL A 25 17.05 4.22 5.41
N LEU A 26 16.33 3.83 6.47
CA LEU A 26 16.30 2.44 6.95
C LEU A 26 15.36 1.58 6.11
N TRP A 27 14.12 2.05 5.94
CA TRP A 27 13.06 1.32 5.23
C TRP A 27 13.18 1.41 3.71
N GLY A 28 13.82 2.49 3.18
CA GLY A 28 14.04 2.67 1.75
C GLY A 28 14.81 1.51 1.14
N LYS A 29 15.92 1.10 1.74
CA LYS A 29 16.78 0.01 1.24
C LYS A 29 16.17 -1.37 1.51
N ILE A 30 15.63 -1.59 2.71
CA ILE A 30 15.08 -2.89 3.14
C ILE A 30 13.91 -3.32 2.27
N PHE A 31 13.02 -2.40 1.96
CA PHE A 31 11.80 -2.67 1.20
C PHE A 31 11.92 -2.39 -0.30
N HIS A 32 13.09 -2.02 -0.79
CA HIS A 32 13.29 -1.63 -2.20
C HIS A 32 12.94 -2.74 -3.19
N SER A 33 13.44 -3.95 -2.96
CA SER A 33 13.18 -5.10 -3.86
C SER A 33 11.69 -5.43 -3.97
N GLY A 34 10.95 -5.35 -2.85
CA GLY A 34 9.51 -5.54 -2.85
C GLY A 34 8.77 -4.46 -3.64
N ARG A 35 9.19 -3.19 -3.52
CA ARG A 35 8.61 -2.08 -4.30
C ARG A 35 8.83 -2.26 -5.79
N VAL A 36 10.04 -2.60 -6.21
CA VAL A 36 10.36 -2.89 -7.62
C VAL A 36 9.50 -4.03 -8.14
N ALA A 37 9.38 -5.13 -7.39
CA ALA A 37 8.55 -6.27 -7.77
C ALA A 37 7.06 -5.87 -7.87
N ALA A 38 6.55 -5.06 -6.96
CA ALA A 38 5.15 -4.61 -6.96
C ALA A 38 4.82 -3.74 -8.18
N ILE A 39 5.72 -2.82 -8.54
CA ILE A 39 5.54 -1.97 -9.72
C ILE A 39 5.64 -2.79 -11.01
N ASN A 40 6.56 -3.74 -11.10
CA ASN A 40 6.67 -4.62 -12.26
C ASN A 40 5.42 -5.48 -12.48
N LEU A 41 4.72 -5.88 -11.39
CA LEU A 41 3.48 -6.64 -11.48
C LEU A 41 2.28 -5.83 -12.00
N LEU A 42 2.39 -4.51 -12.09
CA LEU A 42 1.35 -3.70 -12.73
C LEU A 42 1.31 -3.96 -14.23
N GLU A 43 2.47 -4.30 -14.85
CA GLU A 43 2.59 -4.58 -16.30
C GLU A 43 2.01 -3.43 -17.13
N THR A 44 2.42 -2.19 -16.83
CA THR A 44 1.87 -0.97 -17.41
C THR A 44 2.22 -0.81 -18.89
N ASP A 45 1.24 -0.40 -19.68
CA ASP A 45 1.39 0.02 -21.06
C ASP A 45 1.63 1.55 -21.19
N PRO A 46 2.15 2.02 -22.33
CA PRO A 46 2.30 3.45 -22.60
C PRO A 46 0.96 4.19 -22.53
N GLY A 47 0.90 5.20 -21.66
CA GLY A 47 -0.28 6.03 -21.44
C GLY A 47 -1.17 5.58 -20.30
N ASP A 48 -0.87 4.45 -19.64
CA ASP A 48 -1.66 3.99 -18.49
C ASP A 48 -1.67 4.98 -17.33
N HIS A 49 -2.81 5.05 -16.67
CA HIS A 49 -3.03 5.80 -15.45
C HIS A 49 -2.99 4.86 -14.24
N VAL A 50 -2.03 5.09 -13.36
CA VAL A 50 -1.83 4.30 -12.13
C VAL A 50 -2.19 5.13 -10.90
N LEU A 51 -3.01 4.58 -10.01
CA LEU A 51 -3.21 5.13 -8.67
C LEU A 51 -2.28 4.43 -7.68
N GLU A 52 -1.47 5.20 -6.96
CA GLU A 52 -0.74 4.71 -5.79
C GLU A 52 -1.42 5.19 -4.52
N VAL A 53 -1.95 4.25 -3.73
CA VAL A 53 -2.60 4.50 -2.44
C VAL A 53 -1.57 4.45 -1.32
N GLY A 54 -1.50 5.53 -0.52
CA GLY A 54 -0.51 5.67 0.55
C GLY A 54 0.89 5.90 0.01
N VAL A 55 1.06 6.87 -0.89
CA VAL A 55 2.34 7.18 -1.55
C VAL A 55 3.46 7.57 -0.57
N GLY A 56 3.12 8.01 0.64
CA GLY A 56 4.05 8.39 1.69
C GLY A 56 5.02 9.47 1.23
N THR A 57 6.31 9.26 1.47
CA THR A 57 7.39 10.16 1.03
C THR A 57 7.78 9.98 -0.45
N GLY A 58 7.04 9.18 -1.21
CA GLY A 58 7.23 8.99 -2.65
C GLY A 58 8.39 8.08 -3.02
N LEU A 59 8.75 7.09 -2.19
CA LEU A 59 9.86 6.15 -2.47
C LEU A 59 9.64 5.29 -3.72
N ASN A 60 8.39 5.05 -4.09
CA ASN A 60 8.04 4.31 -5.31
C ASN A 60 8.11 5.16 -6.58
N LEU A 61 7.87 6.46 -6.48
CA LEU A 61 7.69 7.35 -7.63
C LEU A 61 8.79 7.28 -8.69
N PRO A 62 10.09 7.19 -8.30
CA PRO A 62 11.17 7.06 -9.28
C PRO A 62 11.23 5.67 -9.95
N LEU A 63 10.53 4.68 -9.43
CA LEU A 63 10.55 3.31 -9.94
C LEU A 63 9.53 3.09 -11.06
N TYR A 64 8.50 3.94 -11.15
CA TYR A 64 7.51 3.85 -12.22
C TYR A 64 8.13 4.18 -13.58
N PRO A 65 7.73 3.45 -14.63
CA PRO A 65 8.09 3.80 -15.99
C PRO A 65 7.62 5.22 -16.35
N ARG A 66 8.42 5.94 -17.14
CA ARG A 66 8.08 7.31 -17.54
C ARG A 66 6.93 7.39 -18.53
N HIS A 67 6.54 6.28 -19.11
CA HIS A 67 5.46 6.19 -20.09
C HIS A 67 4.05 6.13 -19.47
N CYS A 68 3.93 5.86 -18.17
CA CYS A 68 2.64 5.89 -17.47
C CYS A 68 2.46 7.18 -16.65
N HIS A 69 1.21 7.51 -16.34
CA HIS A 69 0.83 8.61 -15.46
C HIS A 69 0.52 8.08 -14.06
N VAL A 70 1.16 8.64 -13.02
CA VAL A 70 0.99 8.19 -11.65
C VAL A 70 0.27 9.26 -10.83
N THR A 71 -0.87 8.90 -10.26
CA THR A 71 -1.53 9.69 -9.21
C THR A 71 -1.23 9.05 -7.87
N GLY A 72 -0.48 9.74 -7.02
CA GLY A 72 -0.17 9.28 -5.66
C GLY A 72 -1.04 10.00 -4.63
N ILE A 73 -1.70 9.25 -3.76
CA ILE A 73 -2.49 9.82 -2.66
C ILE A 73 -1.92 9.45 -1.29
N ASP A 74 -2.05 10.37 -0.35
CA ASP A 74 -1.77 10.10 1.07
C ASP A 74 -2.67 10.99 1.95
N ILE A 75 -2.94 10.56 3.17
CA ILE A 75 -3.72 11.33 4.14
C ILE A 75 -2.86 12.33 4.92
N SER A 76 -1.55 12.23 4.82
CA SER A 76 -0.59 13.08 5.52
C SER A 76 -0.02 14.15 4.60
N GLU A 77 -0.34 15.43 4.87
CA GLU A 77 0.24 16.58 4.17
C GLU A 77 1.77 16.59 4.24
N GLU A 78 2.35 16.18 5.38
CA GLU A 78 3.81 16.15 5.55
C GLU A 78 4.46 15.11 4.65
N MET A 79 3.86 13.92 4.52
CA MET A 79 4.33 12.88 3.60
C MET A 79 4.26 13.37 2.16
N LEU A 80 3.14 13.97 1.77
CA LEU A 80 2.98 14.54 0.44
C LEU A 80 3.97 15.66 0.14
N ARG A 81 4.27 16.53 1.11
CA ARG A 81 5.30 17.56 0.95
C ARG A 81 6.66 16.94 0.60
N LYS A 82 7.07 15.87 1.28
CA LYS A 82 8.31 15.14 0.98
C LYS A 82 8.27 14.46 -0.38
N ALA A 83 7.13 13.85 -0.73
CA ALA A 83 6.91 13.27 -2.05
C ALA A 83 7.01 14.34 -3.16
N GLN A 84 6.46 15.54 -2.94
CA GLN A 84 6.57 16.67 -3.86
C GLN A 84 8.02 17.14 -4.03
N GLU A 85 8.76 17.26 -2.92
CA GLU A 85 10.19 17.60 -2.96
C GLU A 85 10.99 16.58 -3.78
N ARG A 86 10.73 15.28 -3.56
CA ARG A 86 11.34 14.20 -4.33
C ARG A 86 10.97 14.26 -5.81
N THR A 87 9.70 14.44 -6.11
CA THR A 87 9.20 14.59 -7.50
C THR A 87 9.89 15.72 -8.23
N ARG A 88 10.03 16.88 -7.58
CA ARG A 88 10.73 18.04 -8.15
C ARG A 88 12.23 17.77 -8.32
N ALA A 89 12.89 17.24 -7.30
CA ALA A 89 14.34 16.95 -7.33
C ALA A 89 14.72 15.96 -8.43
N LEU A 90 13.85 14.99 -8.74
CA LEU A 90 14.08 13.96 -9.74
C LEU A 90 13.44 14.27 -11.11
N GLY A 91 12.80 15.43 -11.27
CA GLY A 91 12.14 15.85 -12.51
C GLY A 91 11.06 14.88 -12.99
N LEU A 92 10.25 14.32 -12.07
CA LEU A 92 9.17 13.39 -12.39
C LEU A 92 7.95 14.19 -12.91
N ARG A 93 7.81 14.31 -14.23
CA ARG A 93 6.73 15.10 -14.85
C ARG A 93 5.42 14.32 -15.04
N ASN A 94 5.47 13.02 -14.87
CA ASN A 94 4.35 12.08 -15.02
C ASN A 94 3.67 11.74 -13.68
N VAL A 95 3.90 12.54 -12.63
CA VAL A 95 3.38 12.30 -11.28
C VAL A 95 2.51 13.47 -10.83
N THR A 96 1.31 13.14 -10.33
CA THR A 96 0.39 14.04 -9.61
C THR A 96 0.26 13.54 -8.17
N LEU A 97 0.16 14.46 -7.20
CA LEU A 97 0.06 14.11 -5.78
C LEU A 97 -1.14 14.82 -5.14
N GLU A 98 -1.99 14.07 -4.44
CA GLU A 98 -3.23 14.57 -3.86
C GLU A 98 -3.41 14.14 -2.40
N LEU A 99 -3.89 15.07 -1.55
CA LEU A 99 -4.28 14.80 -0.18
C LEU A 99 -5.65 14.13 -0.17
N MET A 100 -5.71 12.86 0.22
CA MET A 100 -6.96 12.10 0.13
C MET A 100 -6.99 10.94 1.12
N ASP A 101 -8.21 10.63 1.61
CA ASP A 101 -8.48 9.43 2.41
C ASP A 101 -8.71 8.23 1.47
N ALA A 102 -7.90 7.20 1.61
CA ALA A 102 -8.00 5.97 0.84
C ALA A 102 -9.31 5.20 1.04
N SER A 103 -10.02 5.46 2.13
CA SER A 103 -11.34 4.86 2.40
C SER A 103 -12.51 5.60 1.74
N ASN A 104 -12.25 6.74 1.08
CA ASN A 104 -13.26 7.54 0.40
C ASN A 104 -12.61 8.33 -0.75
N LEU A 105 -12.37 7.65 -1.86
CA LEU A 105 -11.68 8.21 -3.02
C LEU A 105 -12.60 9.15 -3.82
N ALA A 106 -12.14 10.37 -4.07
CA ALA A 106 -12.88 11.36 -4.84
C ALA A 106 -12.78 11.15 -6.36
N PHE A 107 -12.35 9.97 -6.81
CA PHE A 107 -12.29 9.59 -8.21
C PHE A 107 -13.57 8.87 -8.65
N PRO A 108 -14.02 9.03 -9.90
CA PRO A 108 -15.08 8.21 -10.49
C PRO A 108 -14.70 6.72 -10.52
N ASN A 109 -15.70 5.84 -10.76
CA ASN A 109 -15.44 4.44 -11.06
C ASN A 109 -14.57 4.32 -12.32
N ASP A 110 -13.78 3.24 -12.40
CA ASP A 110 -13.03 2.86 -13.59
C ASP A 110 -12.09 3.96 -14.13
N THR A 111 -11.51 4.78 -13.21
CA THR A 111 -10.64 5.91 -13.56
C THR A 111 -9.23 5.46 -13.93
N PHE A 112 -8.70 4.45 -13.24
CA PHE A 112 -7.32 4.02 -13.34
C PHE A 112 -7.19 2.67 -14.02
N ASP A 113 -6.17 2.51 -14.86
CA ASP A 113 -5.83 1.23 -15.47
C ASP A 113 -5.34 0.23 -14.42
N HIS A 114 -4.56 0.73 -13.44
CA HIS A 114 -4.02 -0.05 -12.35
C HIS A 114 -4.05 0.71 -11.03
N VAL A 115 -4.13 -0.04 -9.91
CA VAL A 115 -4.08 0.51 -8.55
C VAL A 115 -3.05 -0.24 -7.72
N LEU A 116 -2.15 0.48 -7.07
CA LEU A 116 -1.10 -0.07 -6.22
C LEU A 116 -1.25 0.40 -4.77
N ALA A 117 -1.07 -0.52 -3.82
CA ALA A 117 -0.90 -0.22 -2.40
C ALA A 117 0.30 -0.96 -1.83
N THR A 118 1.35 -0.25 -1.44
CA THR A 118 2.55 -0.85 -0.83
C THR A 118 2.69 -0.43 0.63
N TYR A 119 2.68 -1.42 1.54
CA TYR A 119 2.91 -1.23 2.98
C TYR A 119 1.88 -0.35 3.69
N VAL A 120 0.70 -0.12 3.10
CA VAL A 120 -0.33 0.79 3.61
C VAL A 120 -1.57 0.07 4.15
N ILE A 121 -1.93 -1.10 3.62
CA ILE A 121 -3.20 -1.79 3.96
C ILE A 121 -3.27 -2.17 5.46
N SER A 122 -2.14 -2.46 6.10
CA SER A 122 -2.08 -2.69 7.56
C SER A 122 -2.09 -1.40 8.38
N ALA A 123 -1.96 -0.23 7.75
CA ALA A 123 -1.90 1.07 8.41
C ALA A 123 -3.20 1.90 8.26
N VAL A 124 -4.13 1.47 7.41
CA VAL A 124 -5.43 2.15 7.26
C VAL A 124 -6.42 1.68 8.34
N PRO A 125 -7.35 2.54 8.79
CA PRO A 125 -8.35 2.17 9.81
C PRO A 125 -9.32 1.08 9.33
N ASP A 126 -9.71 1.12 8.06
CA ASP A 126 -10.63 0.16 7.44
C ASP A 126 -10.02 -0.42 6.14
N PRO A 127 -9.27 -1.53 6.24
CA PRO A 127 -8.67 -2.18 5.08
C PRO A 127 -9.69 -2.66 4.05
N VAL A 128 -10.87 -3.09 4.49
CA VAL A 128 -11.92 -3.57 3.59
C VAL A 128 -12.47 -2.44 2.75
N LYS A 129 -12.84 -1.33 3.39
CA LYS A 129 -13.34 -0.14 2.70
C LYS A 129 -12.30 0.42 1.73
N THR A 130 -11.04 0.47 2.15
CA THR A 130 -9.92 0.91 1.29
C THR A 130 -9.81 0.03 0.05
N LEU A 131 -9.84 -1.29 0.18
CA LEU A 131 -9.75 -2.20 -0.96
C LEU A 131 -10.99 -2.16 -1.86
N LEU A 132 -12.18 -1.92 -1.31
CA LEU A 132 -13.39 -1.71 -2.10
C LEU A 132 -13.29 -0.44 -2.94
N GLU A 133 -12.75 0.65 -2.39
CA GLU A 133 -12.48 1.88 -3.13
C GLU A 133 -11.40 1.68 -4.22
N MET A 134 -10.29 1.00 -3.89
CA MET A 134 -9.26 0.65 -4.88
C MET A 134 -9.85 -0.16 -6.04
N ARG A 135 -10.70 -1.15 -5.73
CA ARG A 135 -11.40 -1.94 -6.73
C ARG A 135 -12.35 -1.07 -7.58
N ARG A 136 -13.13 -0.20 -6.94
CA ARG A 136 -14.11 0.67 -7.61
C ARG A 136 -13.47 1.60 -8.63
N VAL A 137 -12.31 2.19 -8.29
CA VAL A 137 -11.63 3.15 -9.18
C VAL A 137 -10.73 2.49 -10.21
N CYS A 138 -10.44 1.21 -10.07
CA CYS A 138 -9.70 0.41 -11.04
C CYS A 138 -10.63 -0.04 -12.15
N ARG A 139 -10.22 0.08 -13.41
CA ARG A 139 -10.99 -0.38 -14.58
C ARG A 139 -11.20 -1.88 -14.56
N PRO A 140 -12.25 -2.39 -15.23
CA PRO A 140 -12.40 -3.80 -15.52
C PRO A 140 -11.15 -4.35 -16.21
N LYS A 141 -10.68 -5.51 -15.76
CA LYS A 141 -9.43 -6.17 -16.20
C LYS A 141 -8.14 -5.43 -15.82
N GLY A 142 -8.22 -4.29 -15.14
CA GLY A 142 -7.06 -3.60 -14.57
C GLY A 142 -6.47 -4.38 -13.39
N HIS A 143 -5.23 -4.08 -13.03
CA HIS A 143 -4.53 -4.77 -11.94
C HIS A 143 -4.67 -4.00 -10.62
N VAL A 144 -5.10 -4.70 -9.58
CA VAL A 144 -5.02 -4.25 -8.19
C VAL A 144 -3.85 -4.98 -7.53
N VAL A 145 -2.77 -4.27 -7.25
CA VAL A 145 -1.55 -4.83 -6.67
C VAL A 145 -1.39 -4.40 -5.23
N ILE A 146 -1.16 -5.35 -4.35
CA ILE A 146 -1.01 -5.13 -2.90
C ILE A 146 0.31 -5.75 -2.45
N LEU A 147 1.16 -4.96 -1.81
CA LEU A 147 2.34 -5.43 -1.09
C LEU A 147 2.21 -5.05 0.38
N ASN A 148 2.00 -6.05 1.24
CA ASN A 148 1.80 -5.79 2.67
C ASN A 148 2.25 -6.97 3.52
N HIS A 149 2.43 -6.73 4.83
CA HIS A 149 2.58 -7.79 5.81
C HIS A 149 1.19 -8.36 6.16
N PHE A 150 1.09 -9.69 6.16
CA PHE A 150 -0.11 -10.40 6.60
C PHE A 150 0.29 -11.46 7.63
N LYS A 151 -0.61 -11.73 8.58
CA LYS A 151 -0.41 -12.74 9.61
C LYS A 151 -0.06 -14.09 8.99
N SER A 152 0.97 -14.73 9.51
CA SER A 152 1.42 -16.03 9.02
C SER A 152 0.37 -17.12 9.28
N GLU A 153 0.22 -18.03 8.31
CA GLU A 153 -0.59 -19.23 8.48
C GLU A 153 0.13 -20.31 9.30
N ASN A 154 1.46 -20.19 9.45
CA ASN A 154 2.25 -21.07 10.29
C ASN A 154 2.07 -20.71 11.75
N PRO A 155 1.55 -21.61 12.61
CA PRO A 155 1.22 -21.30 14.00
C PRO A 155 2.43 -20.86 14.84
N VAL A 156 3.62 -21.37 14.56
CA VAL A 156 4.86 -21.02 15.28
C VAL A 156 5.26 -19.57 14.95
N ILE A 157 5.20 -19.21 13.66
CA ILE A 157 5.52 -17.85 13.21
C ILE A 157 4.45 -16.88 13.72
N ALA A 158 3.17 -17.24 13.63
CA ALA A 158 2.07 -16.43 14.14
C ALA A 158 2.21 -16.13 15.64
N ALA A 159 2.65 -17.10 16.46
CA ALA A 159 2.90 -16.88 17.88
C ALA A 159 4.06 -15.89 18.12
N LEU A 160 5.12 -15.93 17.31
CA LEU A 160 6.21 -14.94 17.38
C LEU A 160 5.75 -13.54 16.95
N GLU A 161 4.93 -13.48 15.90
CA GLU A 161 4.32 -12.22 15.43
C GLU A 161 3.42 -11.59 16.52
N GLU A 162 2.66 -12.41 17.27
CA GLU A 162 1.83 -11.96 18.38
C GLU A 162 2.64 -11.33 19.52
N MET A 163 3.84 -11.82 19.80
CA MET A 163 4.71 -11.23 20.83
C MET A 163 5.12 -9.79 20.51
N VAL A 164 5.30 -9.46 19.22
CA VAL A 164 5.67 -8.11 18.78
C VAL A 164 4.47 -7.25 18.34
N ALA A 165 3.29 -7.87 18.23
CA ALA A 165 2.07 -7.21 17.74
C ALA A 165 1.70 -5.95 18.54
N SER A 166 1.88 -5.97 19.88
CA SER A 166 1.59 -4.81 20.75
C SER A 166 2.48 -3.60 20.43
N VAL A 167 3.74 -3.84 20.07
CA VAL A 167 4.68 -2.78 19.67
C VAL A 167 4.32 -2.27 18.28
N CYS A 168 4.06 -3.17 17.32
CA CYS A 168 3.66 -2.81 15.96
C CYS A 168 2.35 -2.01 15.94
N THR A 169 1.36 -2.39 16.76
CA THR A 169 0.08 -1.66 16.87
C THR A 169 0.30 -0.24 17.40
N ARG A 170 1.21 -0.05 18.38
CA ARG A 170 1.57 1.29 18.86
C ARG A 170 2.28 2.14 17.79
N MET A 171 2.94 1.50 16.83
CA MET A 171 3.55 2.14 15.67
C MET A 171 2.58 2.33 14.50
N GLY A 172 1.29 1.97 14.65
CA GLY A 172 0.26 2.17 13.64
C GLY A 172 0.15 1.03 12.61
N PHE A 173 0.66 -0.19 12.90
CA PHE A 173 0.54 -1.34 12.00
C PHE A 173 -0.35 -2.43 12.58
N ASN A 174 -1.30 -2.92 11.78
CA ASN A 174 -2.12 -4.08 12.13
C ASN A 174 -1.43 -5.37 11.65
N THR A 175 -0.84 -6.12 12.57
CA THR A 175 -0.17 -7.40 12.27
C THR A 175 -1.12 -8.59 12.24
N GLU A 176 -2.38 -8.43 12.67
CA GLU A 176 -3.40 -9.48 12.69
C GLU A 176 -4.15 -9.66 11.37
N LEU A 177 -3.84 -8.83 10.37
CA LEU A 177 -4.52 -8.83 9.09
C LEU A 177 -4.26 -10.14 8.33
N LYS A 178 -5.33 -10.85 7.97
CA LYS A 178 -5.28 -12.09 7.19
C LYS A 178 -5.65 -11.82 5.74
N LEU A 179 -4.81 -12.29 4.80
CA LEU A 179 -4.97 -11.99 3.38
C LEU A 179 -6.25 -12.61 2.79
N ALA A 180 -6.44 -13.93 2.93
CA ALA A 180 -7.53 -14.64 2.26
C ALA A 180 -8.92 -14.13 2.67
N PRO A 181 -9.26 -13.98 3.98
CA PRO A 181 -10.54 -13.41 4.38
C PRO A 181 -10.74 -11.96 3.93
N LEU A 182 -9.66 -11.19 3.83
CA LEU A 182 -9.71 -9.80 3.37
C LEU A 182 -10.09 -9.72 1.89
N LEU A 183 -9.43 -10.51 1.04
CA LEU A 183 -9.70 -10.55 -0.39
C LEU A 183 -11.11 -11.09 -0.69
N GLU A 184 -11.56 -12.10 0.06
CA GLU A 184 -12.91 -12.66 -0.06
C GLU A 184 -13.98 -11.58 0.21
N ARG A 185 -13.81 -10.80 1.28
CA ARG A 185 -14.76 -9.70 1.63
C ARG A 185 -14.89 -8.63 0.57
N VAL A 186 -13.87 -8.43 -0.25
CA VAL A 186 -13.87 -7.41 -1.33
C VAL A 186 -14.07 -8.01 -2.71
N ALA A 187 -14.33 -9.32 -2.79
CA ALA A 187 -14.53 -10.08 -4.03
C ALA A 187 -13.36 -9.87 -5.02
N LEU A 188 -12.12 -9.88 -4.53
CA LEU A 188 -10.91 -9.91 -5.32
C LEU A 188 -10.28 -11.31 -5.24
N SER A 189 -9.90 -11.86 -6.38
CA SER A 189 -9.21 -13.14 -6.47
C SER A 189 -7.80 -12.92 -7.00
N PRO A 190 -6.76 -13.42 -6.30
CA PRO A 190 -5.40 -13.26 -6.77
C PRO A 190 -5.17 -14.11 -8.01
N ASP A 191 -4.61 -13.51 -9.06
CA ASP A 191 -4.05 -14.22 -10.22
C ASP A 191 -2.55 -14.48 -10.04
N GLN A 192 -1.88 -13.64 -9.24
CA GLN A 192 -0.48 -13.85 -8.85
C GLN A 192 -0.29 -13.60 -7.35
N LEU A 193 0.40 -14.51 -6.67
CA LEU A 193 0.73 -14.41 -5.25
C LEU A 193 2.19 -14.80 -5.02
N HIS A 194 2.99 -13.84 -4.55
CA HIS A 194 4.40 -14.04 -4.25
C HIS A 194 4.70 -13.78 -2.78
N ARG A 195 5.66 -14.55 -2.24
CA ARG A 195 6.25 -14.26 -0.93
C ARG A 195 7.45 -13.34 -1.12
N VAL A 196 7.46 -12.22 -0.43
CA VAL A 196 8.59 -11.30 -0.45
C VAL A 196 9.33 -11.43 0.87
N ASN A 197 10.60 -11.85 0.80
CA ASN A 197 11.44 -11.93 1.98
C ASN A 197 11.95 -10.54 2.34
N VAL A 198 11.51 -10.03 3.48
CA VAL A 198 12.00 -8.79 4.05
C VAL A 198 12.58 -9.09 5.43
N MET A 199 13.87 -8.83 5.63
CA MET A 199 14.57 -9.06 6.89
C MET A 199 14.37 -10.47 7.49
N MET A 200 14.37 -11.52 6.67
CA MET A 200 14.11 -12.91 7.09
C MET A 200 12.69 -13.16 7.64
N MET A 201 11.78 -12.18 7.57
CA MET A 201 10.38 -12.32 7.97
C MET A 201 9.53 -12.76 6.78
N ASN A 202 8.90 -13.91 6.88
CA ASN A 202 8.12 -14.55 5.80
C ASN A 202 6.66 -14.04 5.67
N GLY A 203 6.26 -13.05 6.47
CA GLY A 203 4.89 -12.53 6.51
C GLY A 203 4.50 -11.59 5.35
N TRP A 204 5.48 -11.15 4.54
CA TRP A 204 5.22 -10.23 3.43
C TRP A 204 4.66 -10.96 2.22
N ARG A 205 3.56 -10.43 1.69
CA ARG A 205 2.88 -10.95 0.50
C ARG A 205 2.75 -9.84 -0.53
N LEU A 206 3.12 -10.18 -1.75
CA LEU A 206 2.87 -9.39 -2.95
C LEU A 206 1.79 -10.11 -3.73
N VAL A 207 0.67 -9.45 -3.91
CA VAL A 207 -0.55 -9.99 -4.50
C VAL A 207 -0.96 -9.13 -5.66
N ARG A 208 -1.23 -9.74 -6.81
CA ARG A 208 -1.95 -9.11 -7.91
C ARG A 208 -3.32 -9.74 -8.05
N CYS A 209 -4.34 -8.92 -8.19
CA CYS A 209 -5.69 -9.31 -8.55
C CYS A 209 -6.07 -8.61 -9.84
N ILE A 210 -6.72 -9.33 -10.75
CA ILE A 210 -7.38 -8.72 -11.90
C ILE A 210 -8.75 -8.24 -11.45
N ASN A 211 -9.08 -6.96 -11.70
CA ASN A 211 -10.41 -6.44 -11.34
C ASN A 211 -11.49 -7.13 -12.18
N PRO A 212 -12.45 -7.84 -11.55
CA PRO A 212 -13.46 -8.61 -12.27
C PRO A 212 -14.58 -7.78 -12.89
N GLN A 213 -14.69 -6.49 -12.55
CA GLN A 213 -15.79 -5.61 -13.01
C GLN A 213 -15.65 -5.25 -14.46
#